data_bf06164ba547a9bc76b41ad4dfeb19fe
#
_entry.id   bf06164ba547a9bc76b41ad4dfeb19fe
#
_cell.length_a   1.000
_cell.length_b   1.000
_cell.length_c   1.000
_cell.angle_alpha   90.00
_cell.angle_beta   90.00
_cell.angle_gamma   90.00
#
_symmetry.space_group_name_H-M   'P 1'
#
loop_
_entity.id
_entity.type
_entity.pdbx_description
1 polymer ?
#
loop_
_entity_poly.entity_id
_entity_poly.type
_entity_poly.pdbx_seq_one_letter_code
_entity_poly.pdbx_strand_id
1 'polypeptide(L)'
;IVIEEKYGGMGSSLTDAGLLFEEMGWACMPSPLLSSSVLAALVLQQSGNSEQKEQYLPLIADGNRIVAFAFSEPRYGWGPEGVATRAEKVGAGYVLSGTKLFVPDAGVADSYLLVARTREADASGSGLTLFIADKGTPGVQVREVSGWTGDRLYEITLEGATLSEESVVGDVDRGYEAVEPILDKGTALLCAYMLGGLQQMADMSVAYSQNRIA
;
A
#
# COMPACT_ATOMS: atom_id res chain seq x y z
N ILE A 1 -8.26 -4.99 -10.61
CA ILE A 1 -8.70 -6.39 -10.65
C ILE A 1 -9.67 -6.70 -9.50
N VAL A 2 -9.34 -6.42 -8.24
CA VAL A 2 -10.19 -6.72 -7.06
C VAL A 2 -11.21 -5.63 -6.74
N ILE A 3 -11.20 -4.51 -7.45
CA ILE A 3 -12.17 -3.42 -7.29
C ILE A 3 -13.52 -3.87 -7.84
N GLU A 4 -14.59 -3.56 -7.12
CA GLU A 4 -15.96 -3.90 -7.51
C GLU A 4 -16.36 -3.28 -8.87
N GLU A 5 -17.18 -3.98 -9.64
CA GLU A 5 -17.65 -3.54 -10.97
C GLU A 5 -18.34 -2.18 -10.94
N LYS A 6 -19.09 -1.86 -9.89
CA LYS A 6 -19.77 -0.56 -9.73
C LYS A 6 -18.81 0.65 -9.72
N TYR A 7 -17.52 0.41 -9.44
CA TYR A 7 -16.45 1.42 -9.49
C TYR A 7 -15.53 1.23 -10.71
N GLY A 8 -15.96 0.50 -11.73
CA GLY A 8 -15.20 0.27 -12.95
C GLY A 8 -14.13 -0.82 -12.85
N GLY A 9 -14.09 -1.54 -11.73
CA GLY A 9 -13.20 -2.68 -11.54
C GLY A 9 -13.73 -3.94 -12.20
N MET A 10 -12.97 -5.03 -12.12
CA MET A 10 -13.36 -6.34 -12.65
C MET A 10 -14.14 -7.19 -11.64
N GLY A 11 -14.18 -6.80 -10.37
CA GLY A 11 -14.83 -7.57 -9.31
C GLY A 11 -14.24 -8.97 -9.11
N SER A 12 -13.01 -9.20 -9.56
CA SER A 12 -12.35 -10.50 -9.52
C SER A 12 -12.06 -10.96 -8.10
N SER A 13 -12.02 -12.27 -7.90
CA SER A 13 -11.65 -12.85 -6.61
C SER A 13 -10.17 -12.67 -6.28
N LEU A 14 -9.82 -12.89 -5.02
CA LEU A 14 -8.41 -12.91 -4.61
C LEU A 14 -7.62 -14.04 -5.30
N THR A 15 -8.30 -15.15 -5.63
CA THR A 15 -7.70 -16.27 -6.37
C THR A 15 -7.34 -15.86 -7.79
N ASP A 16 -8.21 -15.13 -8.48
CA ASP A 16 -7.93 -14.63 -9.84
C ASP A 16 -6.76 -13.64 -9.80
N ALA A 17 -6.72 -12.77 -8.78
CA ALA A 17 -5.57 -11.89 -8.55
C ALA A 17 -4.29 -12.69 -8.30
N GLY A 18 -4.36 -13.80 -7.54
CA GLY A 18 -3.23 -14.70 -7.27
C GLY A 18 -2.63 -15.26 -8.56
N LEU A 19 -3.47 -15.72 -9.48
CA LEU A 19 -3.00 -16.23 -10.79
C LEU A 19 -2.26 -15.12 -11.59
N LEU A 20 -2.79 -13.90 -11.58
CA LEU A 20 -2.11 -12.78 -12.22
C LEU A 20 -0.76 -12.48 -11.55
N PHE A 21 -0.71 -12.48 -10.22
CA PHE A 21 0.53 -12.20 -9.48
C PHE A 21 1.58 -13.31 -9.70
N GLU A 22 1.18 -14.57 -9.88
CA GLU A 22 2.08 -15.66 -10.24
C GLU A 22 2.73 -15.41 -11.61
N GLU A 23 1.94 -15.05 -12.63
CA GLU A 23 2.45 -14.70 -13.97
C GLU A 23 3.35 -13.44 -13.94
N MET A 24 2.99 -12.44 -13.15
CA MET A 24 3.83 -11.25 -12.95
C MET A 24 5.17 -11.62 -12.31
N GLY A 25 5.16 -12.53 -11.33
CA GLY A 25 6.35 -13.05 -10.68
C GLY A 25 7.24 -13.83 -11.64
N TRP A 26 6.66 -14.68 -12.46
CA TRP A 26 7.37 -15.41 -13.53
C TRP A 26 8.08 -14.45 -14.49
N ALA A 27 7.43 -13.34 -14.84
CA ALA A 27 7.98 -12.32 -15.73
C ALA A 27 8.90 -11.30 -15.01
N CYS A 28 9.08 -11.39 -13.69
CA CYS A 28 9.75 -10.36 -12.86
C CYS A 28 9.19 -8.95 -13.14
N MET A 29 7.89 -8.81 -13.28
CA MET A 29 7.24 -7.59 -13.74
C MET A 29 7.04 -6.59 -12.57
N PRO A 30 7.71 -5.42 -12.57
CA PRO A 30 7.45 -4.38 -11.59
C PRO A 30 6.12 -3.70 -11.89
N SER A 31 5.29 -3.46 -10.85
CA SER A 31 4.00 -2.82 -11.04
C SER A 31 3.46 -2.26 -9.72
N PRO A 32 2.76 -1.11 -9.71
CA PRO A 32 2.08 -0.58 -8.55
C PRO A 32 0.78 -1.33 -8.22
N LEU A 33 0.53 -2.47 -8.87
CA LEU A 33 -0.73 -3.22 -8.73
C LEU A 33 -0.98 -3.64 -7.29
N LEU A 34 0.06 -4.10 -6.57
CA LEU A 34 -0.09 -4.53 -5.18
C LEU A 34 -0.39 -3.33 -4.27
N SER A 35 0.40 -2.27 -4.34
CA SER A 35 0.26 -1.13 -3.43
C SER A 35 -1.02 -0.34 -3.70
N SER A 36 -1.34 -0.09 -4.97
CA SER A 36 -2.48 0.74 -5.37
C SER A 36 -3.77 -0.06 -5.58
N SER A 37 -3.77 -0.98 -6.55
CA SER A 37 -5.00 -1.65 -6.99
C SER A 37 -5.44 -2.79 -6.05
N VAL A 38 -4.58 -3.22 -5.11
CA VAL A 38 -4.95 -4.19 -4.09
C VAL A 38 -5.02 -3.53 -2.72
N LEU A 39 -3.89 -3.14 -2.12
CA LEU A 39 -3.87 -2.69 -0.73
C LEU A 39 -4.68 -1.41 -0.53
N ALA A 40 -4.34 -0.33 -1.23
CA ALA A 40 -5.05 0.94 -1.07
C ALA A 40 -6.51 0.86 -1.54
N ALA A 41 -6.77 0.19 -2.66
CA ALA A 41 -8.13 0.05 -3.17
C ALA A 41 -9.03 -0.76 -2.23
N LEU A 42 -8.56 -1.87 -1.67
CA LEU A 42 -9.34 -2.67 -0.72
C LEU A 42 -9.62 -1.91 0.58
N VAL A 43 -8.63 -1.13 1.09
CA VAL A 43 -8.86 -0.26 2.25
C VAL A 43 -9.93 0.78 1.95
N LEU A 44 -9.83 1.47 0.82
CA LEU A 44 -10.83 2.46 0.40
C LEU A 44 -12.21 1.82 0.18
N GLN A 45 -12.25 0.65 -0.47
CA GLN A 45 -13.51 -0.06 -0.73
C GLN A 45 -14.19 -0.51 0.57
N GLN A 46 -13.43 -0.98 1.56
CA GLN A 46 -13.95 -1.44 2.83
C GLN A 46 -14.31 -0.29 3.77
N SER A 47 -13.45 0.71 3.90
CA SER A 47 -13.49 1.72 4.96
C SER A 47 -13.73 3.14 4.49
N GLY A 48 -13.48 3.47 3.22
CA GLY A 48 -13.74 4.80 2.67
C GLY A 48 -15.22 5.17 2.74
N ASN A 49 -15.51 6.45 2.91
CA ASN A 49 -16.87 6.96 2.76
C ASN A 49 -17.32 6.95 1.28
N SER A 50 -18.59 7.27 0.99
CA SER A 50 -19.12 7.22 -0.37
C SER A 50 -18.37 8.14 -1.33
N GLU A 51 -18.03 9.35 -0.90
CA GLU A 51 -17.32 10.33 -1.71
C GLU A 51 -15.90 9.86 -2.04
N GLN A 52 -15.18 9.33 -1.05
CA GLN A 52 -13.85 8.76 -1.26
C GLN A 52 -13.88 7.56 -2.22
N LYS A 53 -14.86 6.66 -2.07
CA LYS A 53 -15.00 5.51 -2.98
C LYS A 53 -15.26 5.96 -4.42
N GLU A 54 -16.15 6.91 -4.62
CA GLU A 54 -16.49 7.46 -5.94
C GLU A 54 -15.34 8.27 -6.54
N GLN A 55 -14.55 8.95 -5.72
CA GLN A 55 -13.42 9.76 -6.16
C GLN A 55 -12.19 8.91 -6.53
N TYR A 56 -11.87 7.89 -5.74
CA TYR A 56 -10.59 7.17 -5.88
C TYR A 56 -10.71 5.85 -6.65
N LEU A 57 -11.73 5.03 -6.37
CA LEU A 57 -11.77 3.67 -6.89
C LEU A 57 -11.86 3.60 -8.43
N PRO A 58 -12.67 4.42 -9.12
CA PRO A 58 -12.70 4.40 -10.59
C PRO A 58 -11.36 4.79 -11.21
N LEU A 59 -10.68 5.79 -10.65
CA LEU A 59 -9.39 6.25 -11.15
C LEU A 59 -8.26 5.23 -10.90
N ILE A 60 -8.34 4.46 -9.82
CA ILE A 60 -7.42 3.35 -9.56
C ILE A 60 -7.73 2.19 -10.51
N ALA A 61 -8.99 1.90 -10.76
CA ALA A 61 -9.42 0.80 -11.61
C ALA A 61 -8.95 0.95 -13.06
N ASP A 62 -8.99 2.16 -13.60
CA ASP A 62 -8.58 2.47 -14.97
C ASP A 62 -7.10 2.91 -15.09
N GLY A 63 -6.37 2.95 -13.97
CA GLY A 63 -4.93 3.27 -13.91
C GLY A 63 -4.60 4.77 -14.00
N ASN A 64 -5.61 5.64 -13.90
CA ASN A 64 -5.42 7.09 -13.93
C ASN A 64 -5.01 7.70 -12.58
N ARG A 65 -5.00 6.89 -11.52
CA ARG A 65 -4.49 7.29 -10.20
C ARG A 65 -3.77 6.11 -9.52
N ILE A 66 -2.58 6.38 -9.04
CA ILE A 66 -1.79 5.45 -8.24
C ILE A 66 -1.82 5.94 -6.79
N VAL A 67 -2.23 5.07 -5.87
CA VAL A 67 -2.24 5.34 -4.42
C VAL A 67 -1.23 4.43 -3.74
N ALA A 68 -0.13 4.97 -3.24
CA ALA A 68 0.87 4.19 -2.51
C ALA A 68 0.41 3.95 -1.07
N PHE A 69 0.52 2.70 -0.61
CA PHE A 69 0.18 2.32 0.76
C PHE A 69 1.40 2.46 1.67
N ALA A 70 1.34 3.36 2.64
CA ALA A 70 2.45 3.74 3.51
C ALA A 70 2.20 3.32 4.95
N PHE A 71 2.64 2.10 5.31
CA PHE A 71 2.50 1.52 6.64
C PHE A 71 3.82 1.50 7.41
N SER A 72 4.87 0.92 6.81
CA SER A 72 6.17 0.67 7.46
C SER A 72 6.89 1.94 7.88
N GLU A 73 7.66 1.87 8.97
CA GLU A 73 8.42 2.97 9.55
C GLU A 73 9.84 2.55 9.92
N PRO A 74 10.76 3.51 10.17
CA PRO A 74 12.12 3.20 10.63
C PRO A 74 12.18 2.43 11.95
N ARG A 75 11.17 2.59 12.79
CA ARG A 75 11.05 1.81 14.02
C ARG A 75 10.67 0.38 13.67
N TYR A 76 11.47 -0.55 14.15
CA TYR A 76 11.25 -1.97 13.88
C TYR A 76 9.94 -2.47 14.50
N GLY A 77 9.09 -3.08 13.69
CA GLY A 77 7.82 -3.68 14.08
C GLY A 77 6.95 -4.02 12.86
N TRP A 78 6.24 -5.14 12.92
CA TRP A 78 5.35 -5.62 11.85
C TRP A 78 3.87 -5.34 12.16
N GLY A 79 3.60 -4.94 13.39
CA GLY A 79 2.25 -4.67 13.88
C GLY A 79 2.02 -3.18 14.18
N PRO A 80 0.89 -2.87 14.81
CA PRO A 80 0.49 -1.50 15.14
C PRO A 80 1.47 -0.78 16.08
N GLU A 81 2.27 -1.54 16.85
CA GLU A 81 3.31 -1.00 17.74
C GLU A 81 4.47 -0.36 16.97
N GLY A 82 4.69 -0.75 15.71
CA GLY A 82 5.70 -0.19 14.83
C GLY A 82 5.36 1.22 14.32
N VAL A 83 4.09 1.64 14.40
CA VAL A 83 3.64 2.93 13.89
C VAL A 83 3.87 4.02 14.94
N ALA A 84 4.82 4.91 14.67
CA ALA A 84 5.18 6.06 15.52
C ALA A 84 4.77 7.41 14.90
N THR A 85 4.50 7.48 13.60
CA THR A 85 3.96 8.68 12.92
C THR A 85 2.72 9.15 13.65
N ARG A 86 2.71 10.43 14.07
CA ARG A 86 1.62 11.04 14.85
C ARG A 86 0.70 11.84 13.95
N ALA A 87 -0.58 11.86 14.30
CA ALA A 87 -1.59 12.72 13.74
C ALA A 87 -2.29 13.44 14.87
N GLU A 88 -2.03 14.73 15.02
CA GLU A 88 -2.61 15.57 16.07
C GLU A 88 -3.81 16.31 15.49
N LYS A 89 -4.97 16.25 16.18
CA LYS A 89 -6.17 16.99 15.76
C LYS A 89 -5.98 18.47 16.03
N VAL A 90 -6.06 19.29 14.97
CA VAL A 90 -5.94 20.75 15.06
C VAL A 90 -7.11 21.39 14.31
N GLY A 91 -8.02 22.03 15.05
CA GLY A 91 -9.23 22.61 14.48
C GLY A 91 -10.11 21.56 13.80
N ALA A 92 -10.43 21.77 12.52
CA ALA A 92 -11.22 20.86 11.68
C ALA A 92 -10.33 19.93 10.82
N GLY A 93 -9.12 19.61 11.27
CA GLY A 93 -8.20 18.76 10.52
C GLY A 93 -7.16 18.09 11.42
N TYR A 94 -6.12 17.58 10.77
CA TYR A 94 -5.01 16.89 11.44
C TYR A 94 -3.67 17.40 10.92
N VAL A 95 -2.68 17.42 11.81
CA VAL A 95 -1.29 17.71 11.50
C VAL A 95 -0.50 16.41 11.70
N LEU A 96 0.10 15.91 10.64
CA LEU A 96 0.87 14.68 10.64
C LEU A 96 2.35 14.97 10.72
N SER A 97 3.05 14.20 11.58
CA SER A 97 4.51 14.27 11.75
C SER A 97 5.09 12.88 11.97
N GLY A 98 6.12 12.53 11.17
CA GLY A 98 6.77 11.23 11.23
C GLY A 98 7.40 10.84 9.90
N THR A 99 7.79 9.57 9.80
CA THR A 99 8.47 9.05 8.60
C THR A 99 7.94 7.66 8.27
N LYS A 100 7.51 7.47 7.03
CA LYS A 100 7.22 6.16 6.45
C LYS A 100 8.44 5.71 5.64
N LEU A 101 8.79 4.44 5.76
CA LEU A 101 9.99 3.89 5.14
C LEU A 101 9.67 2.65 4.31
N PHE A 102 10.45 2.45 3.25
CA PHE A 102 10.27 1.35 2.29
C PHE A 102 8.88 1.30 1.66
N VAL A 103 8.34 2.48 1.34
CA VAL A 103 7.03 2.59 0.68
C VAL A 103 7.21 2.31 -0.81
N PRO A 104 6.63 1.21 -1.34
CA PRO A 104 6.69 0.94 -2.77
C PRO A 104 5.92 1.98 -3.55
N ASP A 105 6.36 2.26 -4.76
CA ASP A 105 5.68 3.09 -5.77
C ASP A 105 5.42 4.56 -5.38
N ALA A 106 5.85 5.04 -4.22
CA ALA A 106 5.54 6.39 -3.74
C ALA A 106 6.06 7.50 -4.68
N GLY A 107 7.13 7.26 -5.44
CA GLY A 107 7.67 8.23 -6.38
C GLY A 107 6.77 8.46 -7.60
N VAL A 108 6.00 7.46 -8.00
CA VAL A 108 5.04 7.52 -9.12
C VAL A 108 3.60 7.70 -8.66
N ALA A 109 3.35 7.60 -7.35
CA ALA A 109 2.00 7.75 -6.79
C ALA A 109 1.49 9.19 -6.90
N ASP A 110 0.18 9.31 -7.07
CA ASP A 110 -0.57 10.57 -7.06
C ASP A 110 -1.08 10.90 -5.65
N SER A 111 -1.25 9.86 -4.82
CA SER A 111 -1.71 9.98 -3.44
C SER A 111 -1.08 8.92 -2.56
N TYR A 112 -1.09 9.14 -1.26
CA TYR A 112 -0.54 8.28 -0.24
C TYR A 112 -1.62 7.90 0.77
N LEU A 113 -1.85 6.62 0.97
CA LEU A 113 -2.67 6.11 2.08
C LEU A 113 -1.74 5.87 3.27
N LEU A 114 -1.83 6.77 4.26
CA LEU A 114 -0.95 6.86 5.41
C LEU A 114 -1.63 6.27 6.65
N VAL A 115 -0.89 5.48 7.42
CA VAL A 115 -1.32 5.03 8.75
C VAL A 115 -0.63 5.88 9.79
N ALA A 116 -1.37 6.57 10.65
CA ALA A 116 -0.80 7.43 11.67
C ALA A 116 -1.50 7.25 13.02
N ARG A 117 -0.80 7.58 14.08
CA ARG A 117 -1.26 7.46 15.45
C ARG A 117 -1.99 8.73 15.89
N THR A 118 -3.26 8.58 16.19
CA THR A 118 -4.14 9.64 16.71
C THR A 118 -4.29 9.61 18.23
N ARG A 119 -3.98 8.45 18.85
CA ARG A 119 -4.04 8.24 20.30
C ARG A 119 -2.90 7.31 20.75
N GLU A 120 -2.50 7.39 22.02
CA GLU A 120 -1.53 6.45 22.59
C GLU A 120 -1.98 4.99 22.35
N ALA A 121 -1.00 4.13 22.01
CA ALA A 121 -1.27 2.73 21.73
C ALA A 121 -1.76 2.00 23.00
N ASP A 122 -2.80 1.23 22.83
CA ASP A 122 -3.13 0.17 23.78
C ASP A 122 -2.75 -1.22 23.21
N ALA A 123 -2.94 -2.26 24.02
CA ALA A 123 -2.58 -3.62 23.63
C ALA A 123 -3.43 -4.20 22.48
N SER A 124 -4.52 -3.54 22.10
CA SER A 124 -5.42 -3.96 21.01
C SER A 124 -5.01 -3.42 19.63
N GLY A 125 -3.95 -2.60 19.55
CA GLY A 125 -3.57 -1.92 18.31
C GLY A 125 -4.46 -0.73 17.96
N SER A 126 -5.35 -0.32 18.86
CA SER A 126 -6.18 0.88 18.71
C SER A 126 -5.33 2.16 18.71
N GLY A 127 -5.95 3.28 18.33
CA GLY A 127 -5.27 4.57 18.27
C GLY A 127 -4.54 4.83 16.93
N LEU A 128 -4.73 4.01 15.92
CA LEU A 128 -4.28 4.26 14.56
C LEU A 128 -5.45 4.71 13.68
N THR A 129 -5.18 5.69 12.83
CA THR A 129 -6.14 6.24 11.87
C THR A 129 -5.51 6.23 10.48
N LEU A 130 -6.34 6.03 9.48
CA LEU A 130 -5.93 6.08 8.08
C LEU A 130 -6.21 7.47 7.51
N PHE A 131 -5.25 7.97 6.74
CA PHE A 131 -5.36 9.25 6.07
C PHE A 131 -4.98 9.10 4.60
N ILE A 132 -5.69 9.78 3.73
CA ILE A 132 -5.30 9.92 2.34
C ILE A 132 -4.75 11.33 2.12
N ALA A 133 -3.54 11.42 1.56
CA ALA A 133 -2.89 12.68 1.23
C ALA A 133 -2.49 12.68 -0.25
N ASP A 134 -2.81 13.74 -0.96
CA ASP A 134 -2.41 13.89 -2.35
C ASP A 134 -0.93 14.27 -2.47
N LYS A 135 -0.33 13.91 -3.59
CA LYS A 135 1.01 14.35 -3.96
C LYS A 135 1.08 15.87 -3.97
N GLY A 136 2.10 16.43 -3.32
CA GLY A 136 2.26 17.87 -3.20
C GLY A 136 1.56 18.49 -2.00
N THR A 137 0.91 17.71 -1.14
CA THR A 137 0.42 18.18 0.16
C THR A 137 1.56 18.86 0.92
N PRO A 138 1.41 20.12 1.38
CA PRO A 138 2.46 20.80 2.16
C PRO A 138 2.90 19.99 3.37
N GLY A 139 4.21 19.88 3.58
CA GLY A 139 4.79 19.08 4.65
C GLY A 139 4.98 17.59 4.31
N VAL A 140 4.61 17.15 3.11
CA VAL A 140 4.89 15.79 2.61
C VAL A 140 6.09 15.85 1.68
N GLN A 141 7.14 15.09 2.00
CA GLN A 141 8.32 14.94 1.15
C GLN A 141 8.55 13.47 0.83
N VAL A 142 8.91 13.17 -0.42
CA VAL A 142 9.17 11.81 -0.89
C VAL A 142 10.58 11.72 -1.43
N ARG A 143 11.34 10.76 -0.95
CA ARG A 143 12.73 10.52 -1.34
C ARG A 143 12.93 9.05 -1.68
N GLU A 144 13.59 8.76 -2.80
CA GLU A 144 13.97 7.40 -3.15
C GLU A 144 15.03 6.86 -2.18
N VAL A 145 14.86 5.61 -1.76
CA VAL A 145 15.81 4.88 -0.92
C VAL A 145 16.51 3.85 -1.80
N SER A 146 17.83 3.91 -1.85
CA SER A 146 18.63 2.96 -2.61
C SER A 146 18.49 1.55 -2.06
N GLY A 147 18.04 0.62 -2.89
CA GLY A 147 17.91 -0.81 -2.59
C GLY A 147 18.97 -1.65 -3.30
N TRP A 148 19.08 -2.94 -2.92
CA TRP A 148 20.01 -3.91 -3.51
C TRP A 148 19.44 -4.57 -4.77
N THR A 149 18.13 -4.71 -4.82
CA THR A 149 17.40 -5.52 -5.80
C THR A 149 16.93 -4.73 -7.02
N GLY A 150 17.16 -3.41 -7.04
CA GLY A 150 16.64 -2.53 -8.07
C GLY A 150 15.17 -2.12 -7.85
N ASP A 151 14.55 -2.59 -6.77
CA ASP A 151 13.22 -2.15 -6.37
C ASP A 151 13.26 -0.67 -5.99
N ARG A 152 12.28 0.07 -6.48
CA ARG A 152 12.12 1.48 -6.13
C ARG A 152 11.30 1.63 -4.87
N LEU A 153 12.00 1.75 -3.75
CA LEU A 153 11.42 2.00 -2.44
C LEU A 153 11.64 3.45 -2.05
N TYR A 154 10.72 4.00 -1.29
CA TYR A 154 10.75 5.41 -0.94
C TYR A 154 10.57 5.62 0.56
N GLU A 155 11.13 6.74 1.02
CA GLU A 155 10.83 7.34 2.31
C GLU A 155 9.83 8.46 2.09
N ILE A 156 8.79 8.52 2.91
CA ILE A 156 7.84 9.64 2.97
C ILE A 156 8.03 10.30 4.32
N THR A 157 8.54 11.53 4.33
CA THR A 157 8.68 12.35 5.52
C THR A 157 7.48 13.29 5.64
N LEU A 158 6.89 13.34 6.84
CA LEU A 158 5.76 14.18 7.20
C LEU A 158 6.26 15.23 8.21
N GLU A 159 6.39 16.48 7.77
CA GLU A 159 6.87 17.61 8.58
C GLU A 159 5.72 18.61 8.78
N GLY A 160 4.82 18.31 9.72
CA GLY A 160 3.64 19.12 9.96
C GLY A 160 2.64 19.10 8.79
N ALA A 161 2.53 17.97 8.10
CA ALA A 161 1.61 17.83 6.96
C ALA A 161 0.16 18.03 7.43
N THR A 162 -0.50 19.05 6.88
CA THR A 162 -1.85 19.42 7.28
C THR A 162 -2.88 18.78 6.35
N LEU A 163 -3.78 18.01 6.93
CA LEU A 163 -4.86 17.32 6.25
C LEU A 163 -6.22 17.75 6.81
N SER A 164 -7.23 17.83 5.97
CA SER A 164 -8.61 18.07 6.41
C SER A 164 -9.20 16.81 7.08
N GLU A 165 -10.30 16.96 7.82
CA GLU A 165 -11.05 15.83 8.38
C GLU A 165 -11.57 14.87 7.29
N GLU A 166 -11.83 15.36 6.09
CA GLU A 166 -12.26 14.60 4.91
C GLU A 166 -11.17 13.63 4.41
N SER A 167 -9.90 13.86 4.79
CA SER A 167 -8.78 12.98 4.46
C SER A 167 -8.75 11.70 5.29
N VAL A 168 -9.55 11.60 6.36
CA VAL A 168 -9.66 10.41 7.20
C VAL A 168 -10.39 9.32 6.41
N VAL A 169 -9.79 8.12 6.38
CA VAL A 169 -10.39 6.94 5.75
C VAL A 169 -10.86 5.99 6.85
N GLY A 170 -12.16 5.74 6.90
CA GLY A 170 -12.78 4.92 7.96
C GLY A 170 -12.90 5.65 9.30
N ASP A 171 -12.89 4.87 10.37
CA ASP A 171 -13.10 5.37 11.72
C ASP A 171 -11.77 5.81 12.37
N VAL A 172 -11.80 6.94 13.07
CA VAL A 172 -10.67 7.41 13.88
C VAL A 172 -10.34 6.37 14.96
N ASP A 173 -9.06 6.16 15.22
CA ASP A 173 -8.50 5.21 16.20
C ASP A 173 -8.70 3.71 15.87
N ARG A 174 -9.33 3.36 14.74
CA ARG A 174 -9.62 1.99 14.33
C ARG A 174 -8.99 1.58 13.00
N GLY A 175 -8.05 2.35 12.51
CA GLY A 175 -7.44 2.12 11.20
C GLY A 175 -6.71 0.78 11.07
N TYR A 176 -6.15 0.24 12.16
CA TYR A 176 -5.47 -1.05 12.10
C TYR A 176 -6.44 -2.22 11.84
N GLU A 177 -7.63 -2.18 12.41
CA GLU A 177 -8.68 -3.19 12.17
C GLU A 177 -9.07 -3.29 10.68
N ALA A 178 -9.00 -2.16 9.97
CA ALA A 178 -9.26 -2.11 8.53
C ALA A 178 -8.08 -2.61 7.69
N VAL A 179 -6.86 -2.41 8.18
CA VAL A 179 -5.62 -2.69 7.43
C VAL A 179 -5.17 -4.15 7.60
N GLU A 180 -5.24 -4.71 8.79
CA GLU A 180 -4.73 -6.04 9.12
C GLU A 180 -5.21 -7.14 8.15
N PRO A 181 -6.53 -7.32 7.90
CA PRO A 181 -7.00 -8.36 6.98
C PRO A 181 -6.61 -8.10 5.52
N ILE A 182 -6.27 -6.86 5.18
CA ILE A 182 -5.83 -6.48 3.83
C ILE A 182 -4.34 -6.76 3.66
N LEU A 183 -3.53 -6.58 4.70
CA LEU A 183 -2.13 -7.00 4.71
C LEU A 183 -2.00 -8.52 4.52
N ASP A 184 -2.87 -9.31 5.13
CA ASP A 184 -2.90 -10.77 4.93
C ASP A 184 -3.18 -11.13 3.46
N LYS A 185 -4.15 -10.45 2.83
CA LYS A 185 -4.44 -10.62 1.40
C LYS A 185 -3.25 -10.23 0.52
N GLY A 186 -2.61 -9.10 0.83
CA GLY A 186 -1.39 -8.65 0.15
C GLY A 186 -0.25 -9.67 0.29
N THR A 187 -0.07 -10.22 1.48
CA THR A 187 0.93 -11.26 1.75
C THR A 187 0.67 -12.52 0.93
N ALA A 188 -0.59 -12.97 0.83
CA ALA A 188 -0.95 -14.10 -0.02
C ALA A 188 -0.61 -13.85 -1.50
N LEU A 189 -0.88 -12.65 -2.01
CA LEU A 189 -0.52 -12.29 -3.39
C LEU A 189 1.00 -12.18 -3.60
N LEU A 190 1.76 -11.71 -2.61
CA LEU A 190 3.22 -11.75 -2.66
C LEU A 190 3.76 -13.19 -2.69
N CYS A 191 3.15 -14.11 -1.96
CA CYS A 191 3.51 -15.52 -2.05
C CYS A 191 3.27 -16.08 -3.46
N ALA A 192 2.15 -15.72 -4.10
CA ALA A 192 1.89 -16.10 -5.49
C ALA A 192 2.93 -15.52 -6.45
N TYR A 193 3.28 -14.24 -6.29
CA TYR A 193 4.34 -13.59 -7.07
C TYR A 193 5.70 -14.30 -6.90
N MET A 194 6.07 -14.62 -5.67
CA MET A 194 7.30 -15.36 -5.38
C MET A 194 7.28 -16.77 -6.00
N LEU A 195 6.15 -17.46 -6.00
CA LEU A 195 5.98 -18.77 -6.63
C LEU A 195 6.27 -18.71 -8.12
N GLY A 196 5.71 -17.72 -8.83
CA GLY A 196 5.99 -17.51 -10.26
C GLY A 196 7.46 -17.30 -10.55
N GLY A 197 8.14 -16.44 -9.78
CA GLY A 197 9.58 -16.23 -9.90
C GLY A 197 10.41 -17.48 -9.64
N LEU A 198 10.05 -18.28 -8.64
CA LEU A 198 10.70 -19.56 -8.35
C LEU A 198 10.52 -20.57 -9.49
N GLN A 199 9.33 -20.64 -10.08
CA GLN A 199 9.07 -21.50 -11.24
C GLN A 199 9.96 -21.12 -12.42
N GLN A 200 10.05 -19.85 -12.74
CA GLN A 200 10.92 -19.35 -13.82
C GLN A 200 12.39 -19.68 -13.56
N MET A 201 12.87 -19.52 -12.33
CA MET A 201 14.24 -19.89 -11.98
C MET A 201 14.50 -21.39 -12.16
N ALA A 202 13.53 -22.23 -11.79
CA ALA A 202 13.62 -23.69 -12.00
C ALA A 202 13.67 -24.03 -13.49
N ASP A 203 12.78 -23.46 -14.30
CA ASP A 203 12.72 -23.68 -15.75
C ASP A 203 14.04 -23.26 -16.45
N MET A 204 14.57 -22.09 -16.10
CA MET A 204 15.86 -21.62 -16.61
C MET A 204 17.01 -22.55 -16.22
N SER A 205 17.01 -23.07 -14.98
CA SER A 205 18.04 -23.99 -14.50
C SER A 205 18.01 -25.32 -15.24
N VAL A 206 16.82 -25.87 -15.48
CA VAL A 206 16.63 -27.09 -16.28
C VAL A 206 17.10 -26.87 -17.71
N ALA A 207 16.64 -25.79 -18.36
CA ALA A 207 17.04 -25.45 -19.72
C ALA A 207 18.56 -25.26 -19.85
N TYR A 208 19.18 -24.59 -18.89
CA TYR A 208 20.63 -24.41 -18.87
C TYR A 208 21.37 -25.76 -18.76
N SER A 209 20.94 -26.64 -17.86
CA SER A 209 21.58 -27.94 -17.65
C SER A 209 21.50 -28.86 -18.89
N GLN A 210 20.41 -28.73 -19.67
CA GLN A 210 20.22 -29.50 -20.91
C GLN A 210 21.11 -29.00 -22.08
N ASN A 211 21.41 -27.70 -22.10
CA ASN A 211 22.13 -27.05 -23.21
C ASN A 211 23.62 -26.86 -22.93
N ARG A 212 24.09 -27.00 -21.69
CA ARG A 212 25.49 -26.85 -21.33
C ARG A 212 26.29 -28.09 -21.77
N ILE A 213 27.24 -27.89 -22.69
CA ILE A 213 28.26 -28.90 -23.04
C ILE A 213 29.37 -28.77 -22.01
N ALA A 214 29.72 -29.86 -21.35
CA ALA A 214 30.80 -29.93 -20.35
C ALA A 214 32.17 -30.03 -21.03
#